data_8ee4cb16fb0cbc6cc33c4aeb81dc5ed3
#
_entry.id   8ee4cb16fb0cbc6cc33c4aeb81dc5ed3
#
_cell.length_a   1.000
_cell.length_b   1.000
_cell.length_c   1.000
_cell.angle_alpha   90.00
_cell.angle_beta   90.00
_cell.angle_gamma   90.00
#
_symmetry.space_group_name_H-M   'P 1'
#
loop_
_entity.id
_entity.type
_entity.pdbx_description
1 polymer ?
#
loop_
_entity_poly.entity_id
_entity_poly.type
_entity_poly.pdbx_seq_one_letter_code
_entity_poly.pdbx_strand_id
1 'polypeptide(L)'
;MESENLDVPDIIEGKVSKEVFVPILDRSSSNSSQSSDERTSRFLFDNYSTDEKDPNTPESKIINENGDPSFLLASHCLDFFVKRMGGKDYGPRGKNFLDAEDPDLWAQLDKMWLEAPLLCLKLIFYKGDCRGGSKEKRLWLVCFNWLMHAHPTVAWKCLPLIPTFRYWKDLVNVIAIRPEGGDLFRSWTKEVATIFSKQLQKDLALLKSPEVGKGISLSAKWTPSEKSAGQKRSGRLLNLIRNYFGMTAQRFRKEVLSPLRTHIKVVEQFMCAREWERINYSHVPSVAMHTYRKAFEKHDQAGFNKWLRQLKAGEKGVKVQVSQLFPHTVAEKYLRNGDYDELTEQQWKALVDSTVKLGSFNRSLVIADTSSSMTGTPMNVAISLGILIANSIKGIFHNKFINFSTEPSFHMLSGNSLHDDVQILKRVPWGGSTDLDKVFEMILKRAEEEKVSNDDMPSRLFILTDMQFDSVGSKNGALERAEKSFKNKGYSMPEVICWNLRSDISTVASGDHTPGVSMISGFSQDILKVILRGGFPSPYQTMISAIEDPRYDCFNSIIKESQ
;
A
#
# COMPACT_ATOMS: atom_id res chain seq x y z
N MET A 1 15.34 -22.65 36.77
CA MET A 1 15.86 -21.98 35.59
C MET A 1 14.72 -21.92 34.60
N GLU A 2 13.96 -20.86 34.70
CA GLU A 2 12.75 -20.63 33.94
C GLU A 2 13.11 -20.29 32.50
N SER A 3 12.56 -21.04 31.57
CA SER A 3 12.64 -20.78 30.13
C SER A 3 11.66 -19.65 29.79
N GLU A 4 12.15 -18.41 29.65
CA GLU A 4 11.36 -17.35 29.05
C GLU A 4 11.04 -17.73 27.59
N ASN A 5 9.79 -18.09 27.37
CA ASN A 5 9.20 -18.25 26.05
C ASN A 5 9.15 -16.88 25.37
N LEU A 6 9.91 -16.70 24.30
CA LEU A 6 9.70 -15.62 23.35
C LEU A 6 8.41 -15.93 22.57
N ASP A 7 7.32 -15.33 23.01
CA ASP A 7 6.02 -15.41 22.35
C ASP A 7 6.12 -14.79 20.95
N VAL A 8 5.98 -15.66 19.96
CA VAL A 8 5.52 -15.22 18.63
C VAL A 8 4.08 -14.73 18.86
N PRO A 9 3.73 -13.48 18.52
CA PRO A 9 2.40 -12.94 18.86
C PRO A 9 1.30 -13.83 18.29
N ASP A 10 0.57 -14.49 19.18
CA ASP A 10 -0.64 -15.23 18.91
C ASP A 10 -1.73 -14.27 18.41
N ILE A 11 -2.14 -14.47 17.18
CA ILE A 11 -3.30 -13.81 16.60
C ILE A 11 -4.38 -14.87 16.54
N ILE A 12 -5.24 -14.91 17.54
CA ILE A 12 -6.64 -15.39 17.51
C ILE A 12 -7.20 -15.42 18.94
N GLU A 13 -7.94 -14.40 19.34
CA GLU A 13 -9.09 -14.49 20.25
C GLU A 13 -9.99 -13.27 20.04
N GLY A 14 -11.17 -13.51 19.48
CA GLY A 14 -12.26 -12.56 19.39
C GLY A 14 -13.57 -13.33 19.29
N LYS A 15 -14.40 -13.29 20.35
CA LYS A 15 -15.75 -13.85 20.41
C LYS A 15 -16.64 -13.16 19.39
N VAL A 16 -17.30 -13.94 18.53
CA VAL A 16 -18.33 -13.50 17.59
C VAL A 16 -19.70 -13.63 18.25
N SER A 17 -20.44 -12.53 18.31
CA SER A 17 -21.86 -12.51 18.67
C SER A 17 -22.73 -13.06 17.53
N LYS A 18 -23.80 -13.78 17.91
CA LYS A 18 -24.77 -14.43 17.03
C LYS A 18 -25.76 -13.41 16.44
N GLU A 19 -26.32 -13.82 15.26
CA GLU A 19 -27.48 -13.29 14.52
C GLU A 19 -27.07 -12.36 13.37
N VAL A 20 -27.55 -12.56 12.15
CA VAL A 20 -28.84 -12.86 11.52
C VAL A 20 -28.59 -13.47 10.13
N PHE A 21 -29.28 -14.57 9.83
CA PHE A 21 -29.35 -15.17 8.49
C PHE A 21 -30.60 -14.65 7.77
N VAL A 22 -30.43 -14.12 6.56
CA VAL A 22 -31.51 -13.90 5.60
C VAL A 22 -31.28 -14.85 4.41
N PRO A 23 -32.30 -15.62 3.97
CA PRO A 23 -32.11 -16.61 2.93
C PRO A 23 -32.05 -15.98 1.54
N ILE A 24 -31.16 -16.51 0.71
CA ILE A 24 -31.02 -16.19 -0.72
C ILE A 24 -32.18 -16.87 -1.46
N LEU A 25 -33.03 -16.09 -2.11
CA LEU A 25 -34.05 -16.56 -3.04
C LEU A 25 -33.39 -16.91 -4.39
N ASP A 26 -33.54 -18.17 -4.76
CA ASP A 26 -33.29 -18.69 -6.11
C ASP A 26 -34.16 -17.97 -7.13
N ARG A 27 -33.56 -17.45 -8.20
CA ARG A 27 -34.24 -17.14 -9.44
C ARG A 27 -33.59 -17.92 -10.58
N SER A 28 -34.24 -19.03 -10.93
CA SER A 28 -33.99 -19.77 -12.16
C SER A 28 -34.88 -19.26 -13.27
N SER A 29 -34.33 -19.36 -14.48
CA SER A 29 -34.96 -19.52 -15.81
C SER A 29 -35.44 -18.27 -16.55
N SER A 30 -34.85 -17.97 -17.70
CA SER A 30 -35.34 -18.46 -19.01
C SER A 30 -34.42 -18.05 -20.16
N ASN A 31 -34.32 -18.98 -21.12
CA ASN A 31 -33.54 -19.02 -22.35
C ASN A 31 -33.67 -17.83 -23.30
N SER A 32 -32.56 -17.47 -23.97
CA SER A 32 -32.51 -17.47 -25.44
C SER A 32 -31.06 -17.30 -25.94
N SER A 33 -30.68 -18.18 -26.84
CA SER A 33 -29.40 -18.29 -27.55
C SER A 33 -29.24 -17.22 -28.61
N GLN A 34 -28.07 -16.57 -28.68
CA GLN A 34 -27.45 -16.14 -29.94
C GLN A 34 -25.99 -15.72 -29.70
N SER A 35 -25.13 -16.13 -30.62
CA SER A 35 -23.69 -15.89 -30.77
C SER A 35 -23.13 -14.57 -30.24
N SER A 36 -22.16 -14.67 -29.31
CA SER A 36 -21.64 -13.52 -28.52
C SER A 36 -20.12 -13.32 -28.55
N ASP A 37 -19.35 -14.00 -29.40
CA ASP A 37 -17.89 -14.05 -29.20
C ASP A 37 -17.06 -12.88 -29.74
N GLU A 38 -17.63 -12.00 -30.58
CA GLU A 38 -16.92 -10.77 -31.01
C GLU A 38 -17.46 -9.47 -30.37
N ARG A 39 -18.65 -9.49 -29.79
CA ARG A 39 -19.22 -8.30 -29.13
C ARG A 39 -18.71 -8.07 -27.71
N THR A 40 -18.28 -9.10 -27.00
CA THR A 40 -17.98 -9.01 -25.56
C THR A 40 -16.62 -8.35 -25.29
N SER A 41 -15.63 -8.48 -26.16
CA SER A 41 -14.35 -7.77 -25.98
C SER A 41 -14.46 -6.28 -26.33
N ARG A 42 -15.29 -5.92 -27.30
CA ARG A 42 -15.63 -4.53 -27.60
C ARG A 42 -16.50 -3.91 -26.52
N PHE A 43 -17.44 -4.64 -25.91
CA PHE A 43 -18.33 -4.10 -24.88
C PHE A 43 -17.62 -3.75 -23.56
N LEU A 44 -16.48 -4.40 -23.25
CA LEU A 44 -15.69 -4.09 -22.06
C LEU A 44 -14.74 -2.89 -22.25
N PHE A 45 -14.41 -2.55 -23.51
CA PHE A 45 -13.54 -1.41 -23.84
C PHE A 45 -14.29 -0.28 -24.57
N ASP A 46 -15.35 -0.56 -25.32
CA ASP A 46 -16.11 0.46 -26.05
C ASP A 46 -17.09 1.26 -25.16
N ASN A 47 -17.42 0.79 -23.94
CA ASN A 47 -18.06 1.64 -22.93
C ASN A 47 -17.07 2.52 -22.13
N TYR A 48 -15.77 2.28 -22.31
CA TYR A 48 -14.70 3.22 -21.96
C TYR A 48 -14.20 3.89 -23.24
N SER A 49 -15.14 4.29 -24.11
CA SER A 49 -14.80 5.13 -25.22
C SER A 49 -14.05 6.35 -24.66
N THR A 50 -12.96 6.66 -25.29
CA THR A 50 -12.32 7.96 -25.24
C THR A 50 -13.24 9.05 -25.80
N ASP A 51 -14.54 8.82 -25.82
CA ASP A 51 -15.53 9.84 -26.07
C ASP A 51 -15.39 10.84 -24.92
N GLU A 52 -14.77 11.96 -25.27
CA GLU A 52 -14.86 13.21 -24.56
C GLU A 52 -16.28 13.29 -24.01
N LYS A 53 -16.45 13.00 -22.69
CA LYS A 53 -17.70 13.36 -22.02
C LYS A 53 -17.90 14.81 -22.38
N ASP A 54 -19.09 15.13 -22.84
CA ASP A 54 -19.51 16.50 -23.10
C ASP A 54 -18.89 17.42 -22.03
N PRO A 55 -17.99 18.34 -22.40
CA PRO A 55 -17.35 19.24 -21.44
C PRO A 55 -18.39 20.07 -20.65
N ASN A 56 -19.67 19.96 -20.99
CA ASN A 56 -20.80 20.55 -20.28
C ASN A 56 -21.48 19.62 -19.26
N THR A 57 -21.01 18.40 -19.01
CA THR A 57 -21.51 17.62 -17.86
C THR A 57 -21.02 18.34 -16.60
N PRO A 58 -21.88 18.97 -15.79
CA PRO A 58 -21.40 19.74 -14.64
C PRO A 58 -20.73 18.82 -13.66
N GLU A 59 -19.42 18.99 -13.47
CA GLU A 59 -18.73 18.41 -12.35
C GLU A 59 -19.47 18.85 -11.08
N SER A 60 -19.79 17.90 -10.20
CA SER A 60 -20.55 18.21 -8.98
C SER A 60 -19.65 18.96 -8.00
N LYS A 61 -19.56 20.28 -8.18
CA LYS A 61 -18.90 21.17 -7.22
C LYS A 61 -19.74 21.28 -5.96
N ILE A 62 -19.11 21.07 -4.83
CA ILE A 62 -19.67 21.26 -3.49
C ILE A 62 -18.71 22.08 -2.64
N ILE A 63 -19.17 22.49 -1.47
CA ILE A 63 -18.33 23.19 -0.50
C ILE A 63 -17.75 22.14 0.46
N ASN A 64 -16.44 22.12 0.67
CA ASN A 64 -15.78 21.25 1.63
C ASN A 64 -16.00 21.72 3.08
N GLU A 65 -15.48 20.98 4.05
CA GLU A 65 -15.63 21.29 5.48
C GLU A 65 -15.01 22.63 5.87
N ASN A 66 -14.03 23.13 5.11
CA ASN A 66 -13.35 24.41 5.32
C ASN A 66 -13.96 25.55 4.48
N GLY A 67 -15.05 25.28 3.77
CA GLY A 67 -15.79 26.28 2.98
C GLY A 67 -15.22 26.53 1.56
N ASP A 68 -14.19 25.81 1.10
CA ASP A 68 -13.64 25.96 -0.26
C ASP A 68 -14.42 25.10 -1.27
N PRO A 69 -14.63 25.59 -2.51
CA PRO A 69 -15.19 24.78 -3.60
C PRO A 69 -14.31 23.56 -3.89
N SER A 70 -14.90 22.40 -3.79
CA SER A 70 -14.29 21.09 -3.98
C SER A 70 -15.20 20.21 -4.86
N PHE A 71 -14.81 18.96 -5.10
CA PHE A 71 -15.48 18.10 -6.05
C PHE A 71 -15.99 16.80 -5.41
N LEU A 72 -17.13 16.31 -5.90
CA LEU A 72 -17.56 14.93 -5.76
C LEU A 72 -17.20 14.18 -7.03
N LEU A 73 -16.57 13.03 -6.89
CA LEU A 73 -16.21 12.18 -8.02
C LEU A 73 -17.45 11.43 -8.54
N ALA A 74 -17.64 11.41 -9.85
CA ALA A 74 -18.74 10.68 -10.50
C ALA A 74 -18.48 9.17 -10.52
N SER A 75 -17.22 8.76 -10.69
CA SER A 75 -16.83 7.35 -10.66
C SER A 75 -16.62 6.85 -9.25
N HIS A 76 -17.35 5.80 -8.85
CA HIS A 76 -17.16 5.13 -7.56
C HIS A 76 -15.81 4.41 -7.48
N CYS A 77 -15.30 3.92 -8.61
CA CYS A 77 -13.99 3.31 -8.71
C CYS A 77 -12.87 4.34 -8.48
N LEU A 78 -12.98 5.53 -9.07
CA LEU A 78 -12.04 6.61 -8.83
C LEU A 78 -12.11 7.12 -7.39
N ASP A 79 -13.29 7.25 -6.84
CA ASP A 79 -13.50 7.65 -5.44
C ASP A 79 -12.78 6.67 -4.48
N PHE A 80 -12.91 5.37 -4.70
CA PHE A 80 -12.18 4.35 -3.94
C PHE A 80 -10.67 4.42 -4.15
N PHE A 81 -10.21 4.74 -5.37
CA PHE A 81 -8.78 4.87 -5.65
C PHE A 81 -8.16 6.07 -4.93
N VAL A 82 -8.82 7.22 -4.95
CA VAL A 82 -8.33 8.49 -4.40
C VAL A 82 -8.54 8.60 -2.90
N LYS A 83 -9.67 8.12 -2.39
CA LYS A 83 -9.98 8.11 -0.98
C LYS A 83 -9.32 6.89 -0.32
N ARG A 84 -8.79 7.11 0.86
CA ARG A 84 -8.32 6.03 1.70
C ARG A 84 -9.49 5.54 2.53
N MET A 85 -10.25 4.56 2.00
CA MET A 85 -11.45 4.04 2.64
C MET A 85 -11.11 3.32 3.94
N GLY A 86 -11.91 3.58 4.97
CA GLY A 86 -11.78 2.95 6.29
C GLY A 86 -11.29 3.90 7.37
N GLY A 87 -12.17 4.83 7.83
CA GLY A 87 -11.91 5.88 8.82
C GLY A 87 -11.58 5.44 10.25
N LYS A 88 -11.29 4.17 10.46
CA LYS A 88 -10.68 3.66 11.68
C LYS A 88 -9.21 3.38 11.38
N ASP A 89 -8.33 4.01 12.14
CA ASP A 89 -6.89 3.75 12.06
C ASP A 89 -6.66 2.24 12.32
N TYR A 90 -6.67 1.47 11.24
CA TYR A 90 -6.39 0.05 11.25
C TYR A 90 -4.89 -0.15 11.44
N GLY A 91 -4.38 0.39 12.55
CA GLY A 91 -3.01 0.18 12.96
C GLY A 91 -2.62 -1.31 12.87
N PRO A 92 -1.36 -1.64 12.67
CA PRO A 92 -0.92 -3.01 12.47
C PRO A 92 -1.20 -3.95 13.65
N ARG A 93 -1.72 -3.45 14.78
CA ARG A 93 -1.93 -4.19 16.03
C ARG A 93 -3.27 -3.92 16.73
N GLY A 94 -4.29 -3.41 16.05
CA GLY A 94 -5.62 -3.26 16.64
C GLY A 94 -6.18 -4.61 17.13
N LYS A 95 -6.84 -4.62 18.30
CA LYS A 95 -7.42 -5.83 18.91
C LYS A 95 -8.37 -6.62 18.01
N ASN A 96 -8.79 -6.02 16.88
CA ASN A 96 -9.78 -6.57 15.95
C ASN A 96 -9.23 -6.72 14.51
N PHE A 97 -8.00 -7.20 14.33
CA PHE A 97 -7.45 -7.44 12.98
C PHE A 97 -8.34 -8.39 12.14
N LEU A 98 -9.09 -9.28 12.78
CA LEU A 98 -9.99 -10.23 12.13
C LEU A 98 -11.43 -9.71 11.96
N ASP A 99 -11.74 -8.55 12.51
CA ASP A 99 -13.00 -7.85 12.23
C ASP A 99 -12.88 -7.26 10.82
N ALA A 100 -13.33 -7.99 9.82
CA ALA A 100 -13.19 -7.68 8.41
C ALA A 100 -14.54 -7.24 7.80
N GLU A 101 -15.41 -6.65 8.60
CA GLU A 101 -16.69 -6.09 8.18
C GLU A 101 -16.66 -4.56 8.32
N ASP A 102 -17.08 -3.90 7.26
CA ASP A 102 -17.25 -2.46 7.18
C ASP A 102 -18.41 -2.19 6.23
N PRO A 103 -19.63 -1.97 6.76
CA PRO A 103 -20.83 -1.81 5.94
C PRO A 103 -20.76 -0.65 4.94
N ASP A 104 -20.12 0.46 5.32
CA ASP A 104 -20.01 1.64 4.44
C ASP A 104 -19.08 1.33 3.26
N LEU A 105 -17.94 0.68 3.55
CA LEU A 105 -17.03 0.23 2.51
C LEU A 105 -17.68 -0.85 1.61
N TRP A 106 -18.47 -1.75 2.20
CA TRP A 106 -19.17 -2.78 1.42
C TRP A 106 -20.21 -2.16 0.47
N ALA A 107 -20.97 -1.17 0.93
CA ALA A 107 -21.89 -0.41 0.07
C ALA A 107 -21.16 0.33 -1.06
N GLN A 108 -19.97 0.84 -0.81
CA GLN A 108 -19.12 1.44 -1.84
C GLN A 108 -18.65 0.39 -2.86
N LEU A 109 -18.24 -0.79 -2.41
CA LEU A 109 -17.81 -1.89 -3.28
C LEU A 109 -18.95 -2.42 -4.15
N ASP A 110 -20.18 -2.46 -3.63
CA ASP A 110 -21.37 -2.81 -4.42
C ASP A 110 -21.58 -1.82 -5.57
N LYS A 111 -21.45 -0.52 -5.33
CA LYS A 111 -21.54 0.51 -6.38
C LYS A 111 -20.42 0.39 -7.41
N MET A 112 -19.18 0.15 -6.96
CA MET A 112 -18.04 -0.07 -7.85
C MET A 112 -18.22 -1.31 -8.72
N TRP A 113 -18.79 -2.37 -8.16
CA TRP A 113 -19.05 -3.60 -8.91
C TRP A 113 -20.14 -3.41 -9.97
N LEU A 114 -21.18 -2.65 -9.66
CA LEU A 114 -22.20 -2.27 -10.63
C LEU A 114 -21.65 -1.36 -11.72
N GLU A 115 -20.72 -0.47 -11.38
CA GLU A 115 -20.07 0.42 -12.35
C GLU A 115 -19.16 -0.37 -13.30
N ALA A 116 -18.22 -1.14 -12.75
CA ALA A 116 -17.23 -1.86 -13.54
C ALA A 116 -16.60 -3.04 -12.74
N PRO A 117 -17.11 -4.27 -12.87
CA PRO A 117 -16.64 -5.42 -12.08
C PRO A 117 -15.15 -5.71 -12.20
N LEU A 118 -14.60 -5.63 -13.41
CA LEU A 118 -13.18 -5.87 -13.66
C LEU A 118 -12.31 -4.79 -13.00
N LEU A 119 -12.72 -3.54 -13.13
CA LEU A 119 -12.01 -2.39 -12.55
C LEU A 119 -12.04 -2.49 -11.01
N CYS A 120 -13.21 -2.78 -10.43
CA CYS A 120 -13.38 -3.02 -9.00
C CYS A 120 -12.43 -4.13 -8.50
N LEU A 121 -12.38 -5.28 -9.18
CA LEU A 121 -11.51 -6.39 -8.80
C LEU A 121 -10.02 -6.01 -8.87
N LYS A 122 -9.60 -5.38 -9.97
CA LYS A 122 -8.22 -4.90 -10.12
C LYS A 122 -7.84 -3.90 -9.03
N LEU A 123 -8.73 -2.96 -8.69
CA LEU A 123 -8.50 -1.97 -7.63
C LEU A 123 -8.40 -2.60 -6.24
N ILE A 124 -9.25 -3.58 -5.92
CA ILE A 124 -9.14 -4.34 -4.65
C ILE A 124 -7.74 -4.94 -4.51
N PHE A 125 -7.25 -5.58 -5.57
CA PHE A 125 -5.92 -6.18 -5.54
C PHE A 125 -4.80 -5.14 -5.57
N TYR A 126 -4.93 -4.05 -6.33
CA TYR A 126 -3.97 -2.93 -6.32
C TYR A 126 -3.81 -2.31 -4.92
N LYS A 127 -4.93 -2.04 -4.23
CA LYS A 127 -4.87 -1.52 -2.84
C LYS A 127 -4.11 -2.46 -1.91
N GLY A 128 -4.26 -3.76 -2.11
CA GLY A 128 -3.59 -4.78 -1.31
C GLY A 128 -2.18 -5.13 -1.74
N ASP A 129 -1.81 -4.91 -2.98
CA ASP A 129 -0.56 -5.41 -3.56
C ASP A 129 0.67 -4.91 -2.81
N CYS A 130 1.39 -5.85 -2.19
CA CYS A 130 2.58 -5.55 -1.40
C CYS A 130 3.85 -5.37 -2.25
N ARG A 131 3.79 -5.55 -3.58
CA ARG A 131 4.94 -5.48 -4.51
C ARG A 131 4.84 -4.35 -5.52
N GLY A 132 3.65 -3.88 -5.83
CA GLY A 132 3.44 -2.87 -6.86
C GLY A 132 2.28 -1.91 -6.61
N GLY A 133 1.56 -2.04 -5.50
CA GLY A 133 0.40 -1.22 -5.16
C GLY A 133 0.53 -0.47 -3.83
N SER A 134 -0.61 -0.14 -3.24
CA SER A 134 -0.69 0.70 -2.04
C SER A 134 -0.29 0.01 -0.74
N LYS A 135 -0.14 -1.33 -0.71
CA LYS A 135 0.24 -2.14 0.46
C LYS A 135 -0.77 -2.06 1.63
N GLU A 136 -2.01 -1.72 1.38
CA GLU A 136 -3.05 -1.56 2.39
C GLU A 136 -3.63 -2.91 2.81
N LYS A 137 -2.93 -3.56 3.74
CA LYS A 137 -3.22 -4.94 4.13
C LYS A 137 -4.61 -5.12 4.71
N ARG A 138 -5.03 -4.23 5.60
CA ARG A 138 -6.33 -4.33 6.28
C ARG A 138 -7.47 -4.05 5.32
N LEU A 139 -7.38 -2.96 4.56
CA LEU A 139 -8.36 -2.61 3.55
C LEU A 139 -8.60 -3.78 2.59
N TRP A 140 -7.52 -4.37 2.08
CA TRP A 140 -7.63 -5.54 1.20
C TRP A 140 -8.39 -6.70 1.85
N LEU A 141 -8.15 -6.98 3.13
CA LEU A 141 -8.82 -8.08 3.83
C LEU A 141 -10.33 -7.84 3.96
N VAL A 142 -10.75 -6.60 4.24
CA VAL A 142 -12.16 -6.21 4.29
C VAL A 142 -12.81 -6.33 2.90
N CYS A 143 -12.13 -5.81 1.86
CA CYS A 143 -12.61 -5.92 0.48
C CYS A 143 -12.71 -7.38 0.02
N PHE A 144 -11.71 -8.21 0.37
CA PHE A 144 -11.75 -9.63 0.01
C PHE A 144 -12.82 -10.40 0.78
N ASN A 145 -13.12 -10.00 2.04
CA ASN A 145 -14.25 -10.55 2.77
C ASN A 145 -15.58 -10.20 2.10
N TRP A 146 -15.77 -8.95 1.69
CA TRP A 146 -16.92 -8.56 0.87
C TRP A 146 -17.01 -9.41 -0.40
N LEU A 147 -15.91 -9.55 -1.14
CA LEU A 147 -15.88 -10.35 -2.39
C LEU A 147 -16.29 -11.82 -2.13
N MET A 148 -15.89 -12.39 -1.00
CA MET A 148 -16.30 -13.73 -0.61
C MET A 148 -17.80 -13.85 -0.29
N HIS A 149 -18.44 -12.77 0.14
CA HIS A 149 -19.87 -12.73 0.45
C HIS A 149 -20.70 -12.42 -0.79
N ALA A 150 -20.35 -11.36 -1.51
CA ALA A 150 -21.12 -10.86 -2.64
C ALA A 150 -20.86 -11.68 -3.94
N HIS A 151 -19.61 -12.11 -4.17
CA HIS A 151 -19.18 -12.77 -5.39
C HIS A 151 -18.30 -14.00 -5.10
N PRO A 152 -18.83 -15.04 -4.44
CA PRO A 152 -18.06 -16.18 -3.93
C PRO A 152 -17.30 -16.95 -5.01
N THR A 153 -17.86 -17.07 -6.23
CA THR A 153 -17.19 -17.73 -7.35
C THR A 153 -15.93 -16.97 -7.80
N VAL A 154 -16.03 -15.64 -7.91
CA VAL A 154 -14.89 -14.79 -8.26
C VAL A 154 -13.81 -14.85 -7.16
N ALA A 155 -14.22 -14.72 -5.90
CA ALA A 155 -13.31 -14.81 -4.77
C ALA A 155 -12.59 -16.18 -4.72
N TRP A 156 -13.30 -17.26 -5.00
CA TRP A 156 -12.73 -18.62 -5.08
C TRP A 156 -11.63 -18.72 -6.13
N LYS A 157 -11.90 -18.22 -7.35
CA LYS A 157 -10.92 -18.19 -8.43
C LYS A 157 -9.70 -17.31 -8.12
N CYS A 158 -9.86 -16.29 -7.27
CA CYS A 158 -8.78 -15.42 -6.84
C CYS A 158 -7.88 -16.03 -5.75
N LEU A 159 -8.28 -17.10 -5.04
CA LEU A 159 -7.47 -17.68 -3.96
C LEU A 159 -6.03 -18.03 -4.38
N PRO A 160 -5.79 -18.71 -5.53
CA PRO A 160 -4.43 -19.05 -5.96
C PRO A 160 -3.55 -17.82 -6.26
N LEU A 161 -4.18 -16.67 -6.57
CA LEU A 161 -3.47 -15.43 -6.90
C LEU A 161 -3.03 -14.65 -5.65
N ILE A 162 -3.63 -14.92 -4.48
CA ILE A 162 -3.29 -14.19 -3.24
C ILE A 162 -1.77 -14.16 -2.98
N PRO A 163 -1.00 -15.26 -3.05
CA PRO A 163 0.44 -15.20 -2.81
C PRO A 163 1.24 -14.39 -3.84
N THR A 164 0.70 -14.15 -5.03
CA THR A 164 1.33 -13.32 -6.07
C THR A 164 1.29 -11.84 -5.72
N PHE A 165 0.17 -11.35 -5.21
CA PHE A 165 -0.03 -9.94 -4.85
C PHE A 165 0.23 -9.66 -3.36
N ARG A 166 -0.04 -10.66 -2.53
CA ARG A 166 -0.01 -10.60 -1.07
C ARG A 166 0.99 -11.62 -0.50
N TYR A 167 0.79 -12.04 0.72
CA TYR A 167 1.62 -13.01 1.43
C TYR A 167 0.90 -14.35 1.57
N TRP A 168 1.65 -15.44 1.62
CA TRP A 168 1.12 -16.77 1.97
C TRP A 168 0.32 -16.77 3.29
N LYS A 169 0.70 -15.90 4.25
CA LYS A 169 -0.06 -15.71 5.49
C LYS A 169 -1.49 -15.22 5.22
N ASP A 170 -1.71 -14.45 4.17
CA ASP A 170 -3.02 -13.87 3.88
C ASP A 170 -4.04 -14.93 3.44
N LEU A 171 -3.62 -16.06 2.86
CA LEU A 171 -4.48 -17.23 2.67
C LEU A 171 -4.98 -17.82 4.01
N VAL A 172 -4.14 -17.82 5.04
CA VAL A 172 -4.54 -18.25 6.39
C VAL A 172 -5.49 -17.23 7.01
N ASN A 173 -5.23 -15.93 6.82
CA ASN A 173 -6.09 -14.86 7.32
C ASN A 173 -7.50 -14.91 6.68
N VAL A 174 -7.60 -15.20 5.39
CA VAL A 174 -8.90 -15.36 4.68
C VAL A 174 -9.77 -16.46 5.30
N ILE A 175 -9.17 -17.56 5.74
CA ILE A 175 -9.92 -18.59 6.48
C ILE A 175 -10.30 -18.08 7.87
N ALA A 176 -9.39 -17.34 8.53
CA ALA A 176 -9.57 -16.91 9.92
C ALA A 176 -10.72 -15.90 10.10
N ILE A 177 -11.07 -15.12 9.09
CA ILE A 177 -12.21 -14.18 9.15
C ILE A 177 -13.57 -14.84 8.95
N ARG A 178 -13.64 -16.11 8.56
CA ARG A 178 -14.89 -16.85 8.37
C ARG A 178 -15.40 -17.48 9.66
N PRO A 179 -16.72 -17.55 9.89
CA PRO A 179 -17.28 -18.31 11.01
C PRO A 179 -16.88 -19.78 10.94
N GLU A 180 -16.56 -20.38 12.09
CA GLU A 180 -16.23 -21.82 12.14
C GLU A 180 -17.48 -22.70 11.99
N GLY A 181 -17.32 -23.85 11.36
CA GLY A 181 -18.27 -24.96 11.43
C GLY A 181 -19.19 -25.16 10.23
N GLY A 182 -19.41 -24.17 9.37
CA GLY A 182 -20.24 -24.31 8.16
C GLY A 182 -19.55 -25.08 7.02
N ASP A 183 -20.33 -25.60 6.07
CA ASP A 183 -19.78 -26.30 4.90
C ASP A 183 -18.95 -25.39 4.00
N LEU A 184 -19.35 -24.14 3.92
CA LEU A 184 -18.60 -23.10 3.21
C LEU A 184 -17.20 -22.93 3.82
N PHE A 185 -17.08 -22.81 5.16
CA PHE A 185 -15.78 -22.73 5.85
C PHE A 185 -14.91 -23.97 5.57
N ARG A 186 -15.53 -25.17 5.56
CA ARG A 186 -14.81 -26.43 5.26
C ARG A 186 -14.29 -26.44 3.84
N SER A 187 -15.09 -26.01 2.85
CA SER A 187 -14.71 -25.96 1.45
C SER A 187 -13.56 -24.99 1.21
N TRP A 188 -13.64 -23.77 1.76
CA TRP A 188 -12.57 -22.77 1.66
C TRP A 188 -11.27 -23.25 2.34
N THR A 189 -11.36 -23.87 3.52
CA THR A 189 -10.18 -24.42 4.20
C THR A 189 -9.54 -25.55 3.40
N LYS A 190 -10.34 -26.40 2.74
CA LYS A 190 -9.86 -27.47 1.87
C LYS A 190 -9.13 -26.91 0.66
N GLU A 191 -9.69 -25.87 0.01
CA GLU A 191 -9.05 -25.25 -1.15
C GLU A 191 -7.73 -24.57 -0.78
N VAL A 192 -7.69 -23.80 0.28
CA VAL A 192 -6.43 -23.20 0.78
C VAL A 192 -5.41 -24.28 1.13
N ALA A 193 -5.82 -25.40 1.73
CA ALA A 193 -4.93 -26.54 1.97
C ALA A 193 -4.38 -27.12 0.66
N THR A 194 -5.22 -27.23 -0.37
CA THR A 194 -4.81 -27.71 -1.70
C THR A 194 -3.78 -26.77 -2.34
N ILE A 195 -3.99 -25.44 -2.26
CA ILE A 195 -3.05 -24.43 -2.77
C ILE A 195 -1.69 -24.55 -2.05
N PHE A 196 -1.69 -24.63 -0.72
CA PHE A 196 -0.45 -24.85 0.05
C PHE A 196 0.24 -26.16 -0.34
N SER A 197 -0.52 -27.24 -0.44
CA SER A 197 0.03 -28.57 -0.71
C SER A 197 0.67 -28.68 -2.08
N LYS A 198 -0.02 -28.18 -3.13
CA LYS A 198 0.53 -28.11 -4.49
C LYS A 198 1.81 -27.28 -4.55
N GLN A 199 1.84 -26.13 -3.86
CA GLN A 199 3.04 -25.31 -3.84
C GLN A 199 4.19 -25.96 -3.06
N LEU A 200 3.93 -26.56 -1.90
CA LEU A 200 4.95 -27.29 -1.14
C LEU A 200 5.52 -28.44 -1.94
N GLN A 201 4.69 -29.16 -2.70
CA GLN A 201 5.14 -30.24 -3.59
C GLN A 201 6.05 -29.69 -4.70
N LYS A 202 5.68 -28.57 -5.32
CA LYS A 202 6.50 -27.88 -6.32
C LYS A 202 7.83 -27.40 -5.71
N ASP A 203 7.78 -26.79 -4.53
CA ASP A 203 8.98 -26.30 -3.83
C ASP A 203 9.94 -27.45 -3.47
N LEU A 204 9.41 -28.62 -3.06
CA LEU A 204 10.21 -29.82 -2.81
C LEU A 204 10.86 -30.36 -4.09
N ALA A 205 10.17 -30.33 -5.22
CA ALA A 205 10.73 -30.72 -6.50
C ALA A 205 11.89 -29.81 -6.92
N LEU A 206 11.71 -28.48 -6.75
CA LEU A 206 12.76 -27.49 -7.00
C LEU A 206 13.97 -27.65 -6.06
N LEU A 207 13.74 -28.04 -4.80
CA LEU A 207 14.83 -28.28 -3.85
C LEU A 207 15.71 -29.46 -4.25
N LYS A 208 15.14 -30.45 -4.97
CA LYS A 208 15.82 -31.65 -5.44
C LYS A 208 16.41 -31.51 -6.85
N SER A 209 16.12 -30.41 -7.56
CA SER A 209 16.60 -30.17 -8.92
C SER A 209 18.07 -29.75 -8.94
N PRO A 210 18.79 -29.94 -10.07
CA PRO A 210 20.17 -29.48 -10.22
C PRO A 210 20.33 -27.94 -10.07
N GLU A 211 19.30 -27.17 -10.41
CA GLU A 211 19.23 -25.72 -10.19
C GLU A 211 18.75 -25.39 -8.78
N VAL A 212 19.40 -25.96 -7.77
CA VAL A 212 19.00 -25.87 -6.37
C VAL A 212 18.60 -24.45 -5.98
N GLY A 213 17.33 -24.29 -5.66
CA GLY A 213 16.82 -23.15 -4.88
C GLY A 213 16.32 -21.93 -5.60
N LYS A 214 16.41 -21.84 -6.91
CA LYS A 214 15.75 -20.73 -7.63
C LYS A 214 14.23 -20.96 -7.67
N GLY A 215 13.48 -19.97 -7.17
CA GLY A 215 12.01 -19.98 -7.26
C GLY A 215 11.26 -20.70 -6.13
N ILE A 216 11.94 -21.20 -5.09
CA ILE A 216 11.26 -21.74 -3.89
C ILE A 216 10.49 -20.64 -3.19
N SER A 217 9.21 -20.92 -2.93
CA SER A 217 8.29 -19.95 -2.34
C SER A 217 8.41 -19.85 -0.81
N LEU A 218 7.70 -18.88 -0.22
CA LEU A 218 7.59 -18.75 1.23
C LEU A 218 6.42 -19.57 1.82
N SER A 219 5.83 -20.51 1.06
CA SER A 219 4.72 -21.35 1.51
C SER A 219 5.05 -22.12 2.78
N ALA A 220 6.24 -22.72 2.84
CA ALA A 220 6.71 -23.47 4.01
C ALA A 220 6.86 -22.60 5.27
N LYS A 221 7.24 -21.31 5.14
CA LYS A 221 7.31 -20.37 6.26
C LYS A 221 5.94 -20.20 6.93
N TRP A 222 4.88 -20.08 6.11
CA TRP A 222 3.53 -19.73 6.56
C TRP A 222 2.61 -20.94 6.72
N THR A 223 3.05 -22.14 6.38
CA THR A 223 2.35 -23.38 6.74
C THR A 223 2.29 -23.49 8.27
N PRO A 224 1.08 -23.66 8.88
CA PRO A 224 0.94 -23.79 10.32
C PRO A 224 1.85 -24.86 10.91
N SER A 225 2.34 -24.66 12.12
CA SER A 225 3.11 -25.63 12.88
C SER A 225 2.26 -26.35 13.92
N GLU A 226 2.74 -27.44 14.49
CA GLU A 226 2.02 -28.19 15.54
C GLU A 226 1.75 -27.34 16.79
N LYS A 227 2.67 -26.44 17.17
CA LYS A 227 2.46 -25.51 18.29
C LYS A 227 1.32 -24.53 18.01
N SER A 228 1.19 -24.06 16.78
CA SER A 228 0.04 -23.23 16.36
C SER A 228 -1.22 -24.05 16.11
N ALA A 229 -1.15 -25.37 16.05
CA ALA A 229 -2.27 -26.28 15.88
C ALA A 229 -3.15 -26.43 17.14
N GLY A 230 -2.71 -25.91 18.28
CA GLY A 230 -3.58 -25.74 19.47
C GLY A 230 -4.78 -24.82 19.21
N GLN A 231 -4.71 -23.99 18.17
CA GLN A 231 -5.84 -23.22 17.64
C GLN A 231 -6.61 -24.09 16.62
N LYS A 232 -7.89 -24.34 16.87
CA LYS A 232 -8.75 -25.24 16.06
C LYS A 232 -8.63 -25.03 14.55
N ARG A 233 -8.58 -23.79 14.08
CA ARG A 233 -8.51 -23.44 12.64
C ARG A 233 -7.17 -23.80 12.02
N SER A 234 -6.06 -23.41 12.65
CA SER A 234 -4.71 -23.71 12.17
C SER A 234 -4.43 -25.21 12.19
N GLY A 235 -4.95 -25.93 13.20
CA GLY A 235 -4.84 -27.37 13.29
C GLY A 235 -5.58 -28.09 12.15
N ARG A 236 -6.78 -27.64 11.80
CA ARG A 236 -7.53 -28.20 10.67
C ARG A 236 -6.79 -28.00 9.34
N LEU A 237 -6.31 -26.80 9.08
CA LEU A 237 -5.53 -26.50 7.87
C LEU A 237 -4.28 -27.36 7.79
N LEU A 238 -3.50 -27.46 8.88
CA LEU A 238 -2.31 -28.31 8.94
C LEU A 238 -2.63 -29.78 8.66
N ASN A 239 -3.71 -30.30 9.25
CA ASN A 239 -4.15 -31.67 9.05
C ASN A 239 -4.51 -31.96 7.57
N LEU A 240 -5.23 -31.04 6.92
CA LEU A 240 -5.56 -31.19 5.51
C LEU A 240 -4.32 -31.16 4.61
N ILE A 241 -3.37 -30.26 4.87
CA ILE A 241 -2.09 -30.19 4.14
C ILE A 241 -1.31 -31.48 4.34
N ARG A 242 -1.17 -31.95 5.57
CA ARG A 242 -0.45 -33.19 5.90
C ARG A 242 -1.07 -34.42 5.24
N ASN A 243 -2.41 -34.52 5.28
CA ASN A 243 -3.16 -35.63 4.68
C ASN A 243 -2.97 -35.67 3.16
N TYR A 244 -2.82 -34.52 2.49
CA TYR A 244 -2.47 -34.49 1.07
C TYR A 244 -1.17 -35.22 0.77
N PHE A 245 -0.18 -35.19 1.67
CA PHE A 245 1.10 -35.90 1.54
C PHE A 245 1.05 -37.33 2.08
N GLY A 246 -0.06 -37.78 2.67
CA GLY A 246 -0.15 -39.10 3.32
C GLY A 246 0.84 -39.29 4.47
N MET A 247 1.19 -38.22 5.19
CA MET A 247 2.26 -38.23 6.19
C MET A 247 1.76 -38.04 7.62
N THR A 248 2.47 -38.65 8.58
CA THR A 248 2.33 -38.27 9.99
C THR A 248 2.87 -36.87 10.23
N ALA A 249 2.46 -36.20 11.31
CA ALA A 249 2.93 -34.87 11.65
C ALA A 249 4.47 -34.79 11.74
N GLN A 250 5.10 -35.78 12.35
CA GLN A 250 6.55 -35.84 12.49
C GLN A 250 7.27 -36.01 11.14
N ARG A 251 6.76 -36.90 10.27
CA ARG A 251 7.30 -37.08 8.92
C ARG A 251 7.15 -35.83 8.07
N PHE A 252 5.95 -35.21 8.07
CA PHE A 252 5.69 -33.99 7.33
C PHE A 252 6.63 -32.85 7.76
N ARG A 253 6.82 -32.68 9.08
CA ARG A 253 7.78 -31.70 9.59
C ARG A 253 9.21 -32.00 9.11
N LYS A 254 9.68 -33.25 9.24
CA LYS A 254 11.05 -33.64 8.92
C LYS A 254 11.34 -33.64 7.42
N GLU A 255 10.41 -34.15 6.61
CA GLU A 255 10.64 -34.42 5.19
C GLU A 255 10.18 -33.28 4.28
N VAL A 256 9.25 -32.40 4.73
CA VAL A 256 8.69 -31.30 3.94
C VAL A 256 9.09 -29.93 4.49
N LEU A 257 8.66 -29.62 5.73
CA LEU A 257 8.79 -28.25 6.22
C LEU A 257 10.24 -27.90 6.60
N SER A 258 10.95 -28.76 7.32
CA SER A 258 12.31 -28.45 7.78
C SER A 258 13.29 -28.23 6.63
N PRO A 259 13.37 -29.08 5.59
CA PRO A 259 14.26 -28.85 4.46
C PRO A 259 13.97 -27.54 3.73
N LEU A 260 12.69 -27.27 3.45
CA LEU A 260 12.30 -26.03 2.77
C LEU A 260 12.59 -24.79 3.62
N ARG A 261 12.27 -24.81 4.92
CA ARG A 261 12.54 -23.70 5.84
C ARG A 261 14.04 -23.43 5.99
N THR A 262 14.85 -24.49 6.06
CA THR A 262 16.32 -24.36 6.09
C THR A 262 16.84 -23.74 4.80
N HIS A 263 16.32 -24.17 3.65
CA HIS A 263 16.74 -23.63 2.36
C HIS A 263 16.40 -22.14 2.23
N ILE A 264 15.17 -21.72 2.57
CA ILE A 264 14.77 -20.29 2.53
C ILE A 264 15.36 -19.46 3.67
N LYS A 265 16.19 -20.07 4.54
CA LYS A 265 16.92 -19.40 5.62
C LYS A 265 16.03 -18.54 6.52
N VAL A 266 14.94 -19.14 7.01
CA VAL A 266 14.00 -18.46 7.90
C VAL A 266 14.73 -18.05 9.18
N VAL A 267 14.77 -16.73 9.45
CA VAL A 267 15.52 -16.16 10.59
C VAL A 267 15.09 -16.77 11.91
N GLU A 268 13.80 -16.99 12.08
CA GLU A 268 13.21 -17.58 13.29
C GLU A 268 13.73 -19.00 13.58
N GLN A 269 14.22 -19.74 12.58
CA GLN A 269 14.86 -21.06 12.82
C GLN A 269 16.20 -20.92 13.55
N PHE A 270 17.05 -19.99 13.08
CA PHE A 270 18.36 -19.73 13.71
C PHE A 270 18.16 -19.19 15.13
N MET A 271 17.19 -18.30 15.33
CA MET A 271 16.84 -17.77 16.66
C MET A 271 16.40 -18.88 17.62
N CYS A 272 15.50 -19.78 17.17
CA CYS A 272 15.03 -20.91 17.98
C CYS A 272 16.12 -21.95 18.27
N ALA A 273 17.05 -22.13 17.35
CA ALA A 273 18.20 -23.02 17.51
C ALA A 273 19.33 -22.39 18.35
N ARG A 274 19.24 -21.09 18.69
CA ARG A 274 20.29 -20.28 19.32
C ARG A 274 21.58 -20.19 18.49
N GLU A 275 21.45 -20.32 17.15
CA GLU A 275 22.55 -20.24 16.18
C GLU A 275 22.61 -18.81 15.59
N TRP A 276 22.71 -17.81 16.44
CA TRP A 276 22.61 -16.39 16.07
C TRP A 276 23.71 -15.96 15.09
N GLU A 277 24.91 -16.50 15.24
CA GLU A 277 26.08 -16.23 14.38
C GLU A 277 25.90 -16.71 12.93
N ARG A 278 24.92 -17.59 12.68
CA ARG A 278 24.57 -18.07 11.33
C ARG A 278 23.60 -17.15 10.60
N ILE A 279 23.06 -16.13 11.26
CA ILE A 279 22.13 -15.19 10.66
C ILE A 279 22.87 -14.29 9.66
N ASN A 280 22.49 -14.37 8.39
CA ASN A 280 22.94 -13.40 7.40
C ASN A 280 22.05 -12.16 7.43
N TYR A 281 22.48 -11.12 8.11
CA TYR A 281 21.72 -9.89 8.29
C TYR A 281 21.35 -9.20 6.96
N SER A 282 22.12 -9.36 5.89
CA SER A 282 21.79 -8.83 4.56
C SER A 282 20.57 -9.49 3.92
N HIS A 283 20.16 -10.67 4.39
CA HIS A 283 18.99 -11.40 3.91
C HIS A 283 17.79 -11.32 4.88
N VAL A 284 17.97 -10.72 6.05
CA VAL A 284 16.85 -10.52 7.00
C VAL A 284 15.79 -9.64 6.38
N PRO A 285 14.52 -10.07 6.28
CA PRO A 285 13.45 -9.24 5.77
C PRO A 285 13.27 -7.95 6.58
N SER A 286 12.90 -6.86 5.92
CA SER A 286 12.82 -5.54 6.53
C SER A 286 11.96 -5.47 7.80
N VAL A 287 10.78 -6.10 7.79
CA VAL A 287 9.90 -6.15 8.98
C VAL A 287 10.51 -7.02 10.09
N ALA A 288 11.17 -8.14 9.75
CA ALA A 288 11.85 -8.99 10.71
C ALA A 288 13.05 -8.26 11.36
N MET A 289 13.82 -7.50 10.56
CA MET A 289 14.89 -6.64 11.07
C MET A 289 14.35 -5.64 12.11
N HIS A 290 13.26 -4.97 11.80
CA HIS A 290 12.63 -4.04 12.73
C HIS A 290 12.11 -4.75 14.01
N THR A 291 11.48 -5.90 13.85
CA THR A 291 10.86 -6.65 14.97
C THR A 291 11.89 -7.28 15.90
N TYR A 292 12.96 -7.89 15.33
CA TYR A 292 13.93 -8.69 16.09
C TYR A 292 15.23 -7.97 16.41
N ARG A 293 15.36 -6.71 16.05
CA ARG A 293 16.57 -5.91 16.25
C ARG A 293 17.14 -6.04 17.68
N LYS A 294 16.30 -5.81 18.70
CA LYS A 294 16.73 -5.93 20.10
C LYS A 294 17.27 -7.31 20.47
N ALA A 295 16.71 -8.36 19.83
CA ALA A 295 17.19 -9.73 20.03
C ALA A 295 18.54 -9.94 19.35
N PHE A 296 18.75 -9.40 18.15
CA PHE A 296 20.06 -9.45 17.46
C PHE A 296 21.14 -8.73 18.27
N GLU A 297 20.85 -7.51 18.75
CA GLU A 297 21.75 -6.74 19.61
C GLU A 297 22.08 -7.46 20.94
N LYS A 298 21.11 -8.17 21.52
CA LYS A 298 21.28 -8.91 22.76
C LYS A 298 22.09 -10.20 22.60
N HIS A 299 21.86 -10.96 21.51
CA HIS A 299 22.35 -12.33 21.38
C HIS A 299 23.51 -12.49 20.38
N ASP A 300 23.71 -11.53 19.46
CA ASP A 300 24.83 -11.50 18.51
C ASP A 300 25.32 -10.08 18.27
N GLN A 301 25.62 -9.35 19.34
CA GLN A 301 26.09 -7.97 19.27
C GLN A 301 27.32 -7.79 18.36
N ALA A 302 28.26 -8.73 18.43
CA ALA A 302 29.50 -8.67 17.64
C ALA A 302 29.23 -8.82 16.14
N GLY A 303 28.45 -9.85 15.75
CA GLY A 303 28.09 -10.11 14.36
C GLY A 303 27.19 -9.02 13.79
N PHE A 304 26.19 -8.56 14.55
CA PHE A 304 25.31 -7.48 14.14
C PHE A 304 26.06 -6.15 13.94
N ASN A 305 26.93 -5.75 14.87
CA ASN A 305 27.74 -4.56 14.76
C ASN A 305 28.79 -4.65 13.64
N LYS A 306 29.34 -5.82 13.39
CA LYS A 306 30.23 -6.05 12.23
C LYS A 306 29.48 -5.81 10.92
N TRP A 307 28.33 -6.44 10.76
CA TRP A 307 27.48 -6.25 9.58
C TRP A 307 27.08 -4.77 9.39
N LEU A 308 26.71 -4.06 10.46
CA LEU A 308 26.30 -2.65 10.39
C LEU A 308 27.47 -1.75 9.95
N ARG A 309 28.69 -2.00 10.42
CA ARG A 309 29.90 -1.29 9.96
C ARG A 309 30.19 -1.55 8.48
N GLN A 310 30.07 -2.80 8.03
CA GLN A 310 30.24 -3.18 6.63
C GLN A 310 29.17 -2.53 5.74
N LEU A 311 27.91 -2.47 6.21
CA LEU A 311 26.81 -1.80 5.54
C LEU A 311 27.10 -0.30 5.38
N LYS A 312 27.55 0.37 6.44
CA LYS A 312 27.96 1.78 6.42
C LYS A 312 29.10 2.05 5.46
N ALA A 313 30.08 1.15 5.42
CA ALA A 313 31.22 1.23 4.50
C ALA A 313 30.84 0.96 3.03
N GLY A 314 29.61 0.51 2.76
CA GLY A 314 29.16 0.17 1.39
C GLY A 314 29.82 -1.06 0.82
N GLU A 315 30.24 -2.05 1.65
CA GLU A 315 30.90 -3.27 1.20
C GLU A 315 30.02 -4.04 0.21
N LYS A 316 30.64 -4.52 -0.86
CA LYS A 316 29.95 -5.25 -1.93
C LYS A 316 29.24 -6.50 -1.37
N GLY A 317 27.94 -6.61 -1.66
CA GLY A 317 27.11 -7.73 -1.21
C GLY A 317 26.45 -7.54 0.17
N VAL A 318 26.85 -6.52 0.93
CA VAL A 318 26.21 -6.14 2.19
C VAL A 318 25.09 -5.15 1.92
N LYS A 319 23.89 -5.44 2.40
CA LYS A 319 22.70 -4.60 2.17
C LYS A 319 21.70 -4.72 3.31
N VAL A 320 20.81 -3.76 3.42
CA VAL A 320 19.61 -3.83 4.26
C VAL A 320 18.36 -3.93 3.39
N GLN A 321 17.41 -4.76 3.80
CA GLN A 321 16.13 -4.92 3.08
C GLN A 321 15.14 -3.86 3.55
N VAL A 322 14.53 -3.13 2.61
CA VAL A 322 13.58 -2.04 2.92
C VAL A 322 12.24 -2.13 2.17
N SER A 323 12.08 -3.10 1.28
CA SER A 323 10.95 -3.19 0.33
C SER A 323 9.56 -3.18 0.97
N GLN A 324 9.45 -3.56 2.25
CA GLN A 324 8.18 -3.62 2.98
C GLN A 324 8.07 -2.56 4.08
N LEU A 325 9.05 -1.66 4.19
CA LEU A 325 8.98 -0.53 5.12
C LEU A 325 8.28 0.65 4.45
N PHE A 326 7.51 1.36 5.24
CA PHE A 326 7.00 2.68 4.86
C PHE A 326 7.98 3.76 5.34
N PRO A 327 8.11 4.90 4.64
CA PRO A 327 8.98 6.00 5.05
C PRO A 327 8.74 6.44 6.50
N HIS A 328 7.48 6.61 6.91
CA HIS A 328 7.12 7.01 8.26
C HIS A 328 7.50 5.97 9.33
N THR A 329 7.50 4.68 8.98
CA THR A 329 7.94 3.63 9.92
C THR A 329 9.44 3.73 10.21
N VAL A 330 10.24 4.10 9.20
CA VAL A 330 11.69 4.33 9.37
C VAL A 330 11.94 5.62 10.14
N ALA A 331 11.21 6.69 9.81
CA ALA A 331 11.36 8.00 10.45
C ALA A 331 10.76 8.07 11.87
N GLU A 332 9.89 7.11 12.26
CA GLU A 332 9.12 7.15 13.52
C GLU A 332 10.00 7.43 14.75
N LYS A 333 11.18 6.81 14.82
CA LYS A 333 12.12 7.01 15.92
C LYS A 333 12.47 8.50 16.09
N TYR A 334 12.81 9.17 15.00
CA TYR A 334 13.23 10.58 15.02
C TYR A 334 12.05 11.53 15.18
N LEU A 335 10.91 11.19 14.59
CA LEU A 335 9.66 11.93 14.79
C LEU A 335 9.24 11.93 16.28
N ARG A 336 9.57 10.86 17.03
CA ARG A 336 9.35 10.74 18.48
C ARG A 336 10.53 11.20 19.35
N ASN A 337 11.42 12.06 18.84
CA ASN A 337 12.59 12.59 19.54
C ASN A 337 13.66 11.55 19.92
N GLY A 338 13.78 10.47 19.16
CA GLY A 338 14.84 9.48 19.37
C GLY A 338 16.19 9.97 18.85
N ASP A 339 17.26 9.51 19.52
CA ASP A 339 18.63 9.80 19.13
C ASP A 339 19.00 9.19 17.78
N TYR A 340 20.08 9.72 17.19
CA TYR A 340 20.68 9.22 15.96
C TYR A 340 20.90 7.69 16.02
N ASP A 341 20.60 7.02 14.92
CA ASP A 341 20.66 5.57 14.83
C ASP A 341 21.15 5.09 13.46
N GLU A 342 22.32 4.48 13.44
CA GLU A 342 22.99 4.06 12.22
C GLU A 342 22.13 3.10 11.35
N LEU A 343 21.43 2.13 11.95
CA LEU A 343 20.57 1.23 11.17
C LEU A 343 19.42 1.98 10.49
N THR A 344 18.80 2.91 11.20
CA THR A 344 17.71 3.75 10.67
C THR A 344 18.22 4.59 9.49
N GLU A 345 19.41 5.18 9.58
CA GLU A 345 20.03 5.94 8.48
C GLU A 345 20.33 5.05 7.26
N GLN A 346 20.87 3.85 7.49
CA GLN A 346 21.13 2.92 6.39
C GLN A 346 19.83 2.41 5.72
N GLN A 347 18.77 2.21 6.50
CA GLN A 347 17.44 1.90 5.96
C GLN A 347 16.89 3.06 5.15
N TRP A 348 17.05 4.29 5.62
CA TRP A 348 16.63 5.48 4.90
C TRP A 348 17.37 5.65 3.57
N LYS A 349 18.69 5.57 3.60
CA LYS A 349 19.50 5.60 2.38
C LYS A 349 19.06 4.56 1.35
N ALA A 350 18.81 3.33 1.81
CA ALA A 350 18.31 2.27 0.93
C ALA A 350 16.89 2.57 0.38
N LEU A 351 16.02 3.26 1.14
CA LEU A 351 14.73 3.73 0.65
C LEU A 351 14.89 4.81 -0.42
N VAL A 352 15.74 5.81 -0.19
CA VAL A 352 16.04 6.86 -1.19
C VAL A 352 16.61 6.22 -2.47
N ASP A 353 17.60 5.33 -2.35
CA ASP A 353 18.18 4.61 -3.49
C ASP A 353 17.15 3.79 -4.28
N SER A 354 16.20 3.17 -3.57
CA SER A 354 15.12 2.42 -4.21
C SER A 354 14.11 3.33 -4.90
N THR A 355 13.84 4.50 -4.33
CA THR A 355 12.91 5.51 -4.87
C THR A 355 13.49 6.15 -6.14
N VAL A 356 14.76 6.53 -6.13
CA VAL A 356 15.47 7.07 -7.31
C VAL A 356 15.44 6.09 -8.49
N LYS A 357 15.48 4.79 -8.23
CA LYS A 357 15.38 3.74 -9.28
C LYS A 357 13.99 3.63 -9.91
N LEU A 358 12.95 4.20 -9.31
CA LEU A 358 11.59 4.17 -9.87
C LEU A 358 11.44 5.07 -11.10
N GLY A 359 12.23 6.16 -11.19
CA GLY A 359 12.17 7.11 -12.28
C GLY A 359 12.80 8.47 -11.95
N SER A 360 12.62 9.44 -12.85
CA SER A 360 13.17 10.79 -12.70
C SER A 360 12.20 11.69 -11.92
N PHE A 361 12.76 12.37 -10.91
CA PHE A 361 12.10 13.42 -10.16
C PHE A 361 12.60 14.83 -10.54
N ASN A 362 13.22 14.96 -11.70
CA ASN A 362 13.78 16.24 -12.13
C ASN A 362 12.68 17.32 -12.18
N ARG A 363 13.03 18.53 -11.76
CA ARG A 363 12.11 19.68 -11.70
C ARG A 363 10.83 19.42 -10.90
N SER A 364 10.89 18.51 -9.92
CA SER A 364 9.78 18.29 -8.97
C SER A 364 10.01 19.09 -7.70
N LEU A 365 8.92 19.53 -7.05
CA LEU A 365 8.96 20.20 -5.76
C LEU A 365 7.91 19.55 -4.86
N VAL A 366 8.25 19.39 -3.58
CA VAL A 366 7.36 18.77 -2.61
C VAL A 366 6.77 19.81 -1.66
N ILE A 367 5.48 19.67 -1.43
CA ILE A 367 4.68 20.52 -0.55
C ILE A 367 3.98 19.59 0.43
N ALA A 368 4.20 19.76 1.71
CA ALA A 368 3.57 18.93 2.73
C ALA A 368 2.63 19.76 3.61
N ASP A 369 1.41 19.29 3.70
CA ASP A 369 0.40 19.80 4.60
C ASP A 369 0.79 19.47 6.04
N THR A 370 0.95 20.51 6.84
CA THR A 370 1.26 20.42 8.27
C THR A 370 0.16 21.04 9.12
N SER A 371 -1.04 21.17 8.58
CA SER A 371 -2.24 21.69 9.27
C SER A 371 -2.69 20.79 10.42
N SER A 372 -3.58 21.31 11.25
CA SER A 372 -4.10 20.60 12.42
C SER A 372 -4.87 19.32 12.06
N SER A 373 -5.55 19.31 10.92
CA SER A 373 -6.30 18.14 10.41
C SER A 373 -5.41 16.94 10.13
N MET A 374 -4.14 17.18 9.79
CA MET A 374 -3.14 16.12 9.53
C MET A 374 -2.57 15.48 10.80
N THR A 375 -2.97 15.91 12.00
CA THR A 375 -2.38 15.43 13.27
C THR A 375 -2.37 13.89 13.37
N GLY A 376 -1.24 13.33 13.82
CA GLY A 376 -1.04 11.89 14.01
C GLY A 376 -0.33 11.20 12.84
N THR A 377 -0.83 10.05 12.42
CA THR A 377 -0.22 9.26 11.35
C THR A 377 -0.11 10.01 10.01
N PRO A 378 -1.16 10.74 9.53
CA PRO A 378 -1.07 11.51 8.29
C PRO A 378 0.10 12.49 8.29
N MET A 379 0.29 13.26 9.38
CA MET A 379 1.42 14.19 9.54
C MET A 379 2.77 13.49 9.45
N ASN A 380 2.92 12.37 10.16
CA ASN A 380 4.16 11.58 10.12
C ASN A 380 4.47 11.06 8.72
N VAL A 381 3.42 10.68 7.97
CA VAL A 381 3.56 10.24 6.57
C VAL A 381 3.92 11.42 5.67
N ALA A 382 3.23 12.56 5.79
CA ALA A 382 3.50 13.76 4.99
C ALA A 382 4.96 14.19 5.13
N ILE A 383 5.46 14.29 6.36
CA ILE A 383 6.84 14.70 6.62
C ILE A 383 7.84 13.67 6.07
N SER A 384 7.68 12.40 6.42
CA SER A 384 8.64 11.37 6.02
C SER A 384 8.64 11.09 4.51
N LEU A 385 7.46 11.05 3.89
CA LEU A 385 7.33 10.88 2.44
C LEU A 385 7.84 12.13 1.70
N GLY A 386 7.57 13.31 2.25
CA GLY A 386 8.08 14.57 1.73
C GLY A 386 9.61 14.64 1.75
N ILE A 387 10.25 14.28 2.86
CA ILE A 387 11.72 14.17 2.94
C ILE A 387 12.23 13.14 1.92
N LEU A 388 11.58 11.97 1.81
CA LEU A 388 11.98 10.93 0.86
C LEU A 388 11.96 11.43 -0.59
N ILE A 389 10.89 12.11 -0.99
CA ILE A 389 10.78 12.71 -2.33
C ILE A 389 11.83 13.79 -2.51
N ALA A 390 11.98 14.73 -1.57
CA ALA A 390 12.96 15.81 -1.64
C ALA A 390 14.40 15.30 -1.76
N ASN A 391 14.79 14.27 -0.98
CA ASN A 391 16.10 13.63 -1.08
C ASN A 391 16.27 12.83 -2.40
N SER A 392 15.18 12.43 -3.06
CA SER A 392 15.23 11.69 -4.33
C SER A 392 15.26 12.60 -5.56
N ILE A 393 14.93 13.88 -5.43
CA ILE A 393 14.98 14.89 -6.49
C ILE A 393 16.44 15.18 -6.85
N LYS A 394 16.70 15.50 -8.12
CA LYS A 394 18.01 15.95 -8.61
C LYS A 394 17.92 17.38 -9.16
N GLY A 395 19.05 18.08 -9.18
CA GLY A 395 19.12 19.45 -9.71
C GLY A 395 18.73 20.52 -8.70
N ILE A 396 18.21 21.64 -9.19
CA ILE A 396 17.98 22.86 -8.38
C ILE A 396 16.94 22.70 -7.26
N PHE A 397 16.06 21.71 -7.37
CA PHE A 397 15.04 21.42 -6.33
C PHE A 397 15.46 20.32 -5.36
N HIS A 398 16.69 19.81 -5.46
CA HIS A 398 17.20 18.80 -4.52
C HIS A 398 17.14 19.30 -3.08
N ASN A 399 16.61 18.48 -2.18
CA ASN A 399 16.45 18.79 -0.76
C ASN A 399 15.59 20.03 -0.44
N LYS A 400 14.80 20.51 -1.41
CA LYS A 400 13.86 21.60 -1.18
C LYS A 400 12.51 21.06 -0.75
N PHE A 401 11.95 21.63 0.29
CA PHE A 401 10.73 21.22 0.94
C PHE A 401 9.90 22.45 1.30
N ILE A 402 8.61 22.44 1.00
CA ILE A 402 7.66 23.47 1.45
C ILE A 402 6.72 22.82 2.44
N ASN A 403 6.60 23.38 3.64
CA ASN A 403 5.45 23.09 4.48
C ASN A 403 4.37 24.13 4.24
N PHE A 404 3.12 23.73 4.33
CA PHE A 404 2.06 24.70 4.40
C PHE A 404 1.12 24.44 5.58
N SER A 405 0.85 25.54 6.23
CA SER A 405 -0.06 25.73 7.33
C SER A 405 -0.56 27.18 7.19
N THR A 406 -0.89 27.88 8.25
CA THR A 406 -1.28 29.31 8.20
C THR A 406 -0.22 30.19 7.51
N GLU A 407 1.05 29.90 7.71
CA GLU A 407 2.19 30.61 7.11
C GLU A 407 3.12 29.60 6.43
N PRO A 408 3.01 29.42 5.10
CA PRO A 408 3.87 28.53 4.36
C PRO A 408 5.32 28.99 4.37
N SER A 409 6.25 28.05 4.44
CA SER A 409 7.66 28.37 4.42
C SER A 409 8.49 27.39 3.60
N PHE A 410 9.58 27.90 3.07
CA PHE A 410 10.51 27.16 2.22
C PHE A 410 11.68 26.67 3.06
N HIS A 411 11.96 25.37 3.02
CA HIS A 411 13.03 24.76 3.79
C HIS A 411 14.07 24.11 2.88
N MET A 412 15.33 24.25 3.25
CA MET A 412 16.42 23.48 2.71
C MET A 412 16.76 22.38 3.71
N LEU A 413 16.53 21.13 3.32
CA LEU A 413 16.93 19.96 4.09
C LEU A 413 18.46 19.82 4.02
N SER A 414 19.06 19.22 5.04
CA SER A 414 20.50 18.98 5.09
C SER A 414 20.96 17.98 4.04
N GLY A 415 20.12 16.95 3.82
CA GLY A 415 20.44 15.81 2.96
C GLY A 415 21.57 14.92 3.50
N ASN A 416 22.12 15.23 4.69
CA ASN A 416 23.20 14.47 5.30
C ASN A 416 22.70 13.23 6.02
N SER A 417 21.59 13.36 6.74
CA SER A 417 20.93 12.28 7.45
C SER A 417 19.43 12.53 7.59
N LEU A 418 18.64 11.45 7.70
CA LEU A 418 17.22 11.57 8.05
C LEU A 418 17.02 12.26 9.40
N HIS A 419 17.90 11.97 10.37
CA HIS A 419 17.86 12.61 11.68
C HIS A 419 17.91 14.13 11.56
N ASP A 420 18.91 14.66 10.83
CA ASP A 420 19.07 16.11 10.67
C ASP A 420 17.90 16.73 9.92
N ASP A 421 17.42 16.09 8.85
CA ASP A 421 16.28 16.56 8.06
C ASP A 421 15.00 16.64 8.92
N VAL A 422 14.74 15.62 9.75
CA VAL A 422 13.62 15.63 10.70
C VAL A 422 13.80 16.74 11.75
N GLN A 423 15.03 16.98 12.27
CA GLN A 423 15.27 18.06 13.23
C GLN A 423 15.05 19.45 12.63
N ILE A 424 15.36 19.64 11.33
CA ILE A 424 15.07 20.90 10.63
C ILE A 424 13.54 21.11 10.62
N LEU A 425 12.77 20.12 10.18
CA LEU A 425 11.32 20.26 10.06
C LEU A 425 10.59 20.36 11.40
N LYS A 426 11.12 19.77 12.47
CA LYS A 426 10.55 19.92 13.83
C LYS A 426 10.61 21.33 14.38
N ARG A 427 11.50 22.17 13.89
CA ARG A 427 11.62 23.59 14.30
C ARG A 427 10.58 24.47 13.60
N VAL A 428 9.92 23.95 12.60
CA VAL A 428 8.88 24.66 11.86
C VAL A 428 7.58 24.64 12.67
N PRO A 429 6.81 25.72 12.74
CA PRO A 429 5.49 25.70 13.34
C PRO A 429 4.56 24.77 12.57
N TRP A 430 4.02 23.76 13.26
CA TRP A 430 3.01 22.85 12.70
C TRP A 430 1.63 23.21 13.25
N GLY A 431 0.60 22.96 12.44
CA GLY A 431 -0.78 23.29 12.79
C GLY A 431 -1.27 24.54 12.08
N GLY A 432 -2.49 24.94 12.40
CA GLY A 432 -3.17 26.06 11.74
C GLY A 432 -4.02 25.63 10.54
N SER A 433 -4.25 26.55 9.64
CA SER A 433 -5.13 26.44 8.48
C SER A 433 -4.41 25.86 7.24
N THR A 434 -5.19 25.54 6.19
CA THR A 434 -4.75 24.90 4.94
C THR A 434 -4.89 25.87 3.75
N ASP A 435 -4.16 26.99 3.77
CA ASP A 435 -4.20 28.00 2.72
C ASP A 435 -3.21 27.66 1.59
N LEU A 436 -3.69 26.90 0.60
CA LEU A 436 -2.89 26.50 -0.56
C LEU A 436 -2.59 27.66 -1.51
N ASP A 437 -3.43 28.70 -1.55
CA ASP A 437 -3.18 29.89 -2.37
C ASP A 437 -1.91 30.60 -1.94
N LYS A 438 -1.66 30.74 -0.64
CA LYS A 438 -0.40 31.31 -0.13
C LYS A 438 0.83 30.54 -0.56
N VAL A 439 0.73 29.22 -0.70
CA VAL A 439 1.84 28.40 -1.20
C VAL A 439 2.16 28.73 -2.64
N PHE A 440 1.15 28.81 -3.49
CA PHE A 440 1.33 29.19 -4.90
C PHE A 440 1.81 30.63 -5.06
N GLU A 441 1.29 31.56 -4.27
CA GLU A 441 1.76 32.95 -4.24
C GLU A 441 3.24 33.04 -3.82
N MET A 442 3.65 32.28 -2.81
CA MET A 442 5.06 32.22 -2.35
C MET A 442 5.98 31.70 -3.46
N ILE A 443 5.58 30.64 -4.17
CA ILE A 443 6.35 30.09 -5.30
C ILE A 443 6.50 31.12 -6.40
N LEU A 444 5.38 31.77 -6.79
CA LEU A 444 5.36 32.77 -7.85
C LEU A 444 6.14 34.04 -7.47
N LYS A 445 5.98 34.53 -6.24
CA LYS A 445 6.73 35.70 -5.75
C LYS A 445 8.24 35.44 -5.81
N ARG A 446 8.67 34.27 -5.35
CA ARG A 446 10.08 33.89 -5.39
C ARG A 446 10.60 33.76 -6.83
N ALA A 447 9.80 33.20 -7.74
CA ALA A 447 10.14 33.10 -9.14
C ALA A 447 10.32 34.46 -9.80
N GLU A 448 9.47 35.45 -9.48
CA GLU A 448 9.59 36.83 -9.95
C GLU A 448 10.81 37.54 -9.37
N GLU A 449 11.04 37.44 -8.06
CA GLU A 449 12.18 38.06 -7.38
C GLU A 449 13.52 37.55 -7.91
N GLU A 450 13.62 36.23 -8.14
CA GLU A 450 14.84 35.58 -8.65
C GLU A 450 14.89 35.55 -10.20
N LYS A 451 13.87 36.11 -10.89
CA LYS A 451 13.72 36.13 -12.37
C LYS A 451 13.88 34.74 -12.99
N VAL A 452 13.24 33.75 -12.38
CA VAL A 452 13.31 32.35 -12.82
C VAL A 452 12.64 32.20 -14.18
N SER A 453 13.28 31.50 -15.12
CA SER A 453 12.66 31.19 -16.42
C SER A 453 11.60 30.10 -16.30
N ASN A 454 10.67 30.00 -17.26
CA ASN A 454 9.70 28.89 -17.29
C ASN A 454 10.37 27.51 -17.31
N ASP A 455 11.53 27.40 -17.95
CA ASP A 455 12.28 26.14 -18.03
C ASP A 455 12.92 25.74 -16.69
N ASP A 456 13.17 26.71 -15.83
CA ASP A 456 13.73 26.50 -14.49
C ASP A 456 12.64 26.37 -13.40
N MET A 457 11.39 26.65 -13.74
CA MET A 457 10.26 26.42 -12.81
C MET A 457 10.06 24.92 -12.55
N PRO A 458 9.48 24.54 -11.39
CA PRO A 458 9.09 23.16 -11.18
C PRO A 458 8.08 22.74 -12.26
N SER A 459 8.30 21.57 -12.87
CA SER A 459 7.35 21.01 -13.82
C SER A 459 6.29 20.16 -13.11
N ARG A 460 6.54 19.80 -11.85
CA ARG A 460 5.67 18.92 -11.06
C ARG A 460 5.68 19.30 -9.58
N LEU A 461 4.48 19.35 -8.99
CA LEU A 461 4.29 19.60 -7.56
C LEU A 461 3.68 18.36 -6.90
N PHE A 462 4.34 17.83 -5.87
CA PHE A 462 3.78 16.80 -5.00
C PHE A 462 3.15 17.48 -3.78
N ILE A 463 1.83 17.46 -3.67
CA ILE A 463 1.09 18.03 -2.54
C ILE A 463 0.61 16.87 -1.66
N LEU A 464 1.24 16.72 -0.51
CA LEU A 464 0.94 15.68 0.48
C LEU A 464 -0.07 16.26 1.49
N THR A 465 -1.34 15.88 1.39
CA THR A 465 -2.45 16.59 2.07
C THR A 465 -3.62 15.65 2.37
N ASP A 466 -4.60 16.12 3.11
CA ASP A 466 -5.93 15.51 3.22
C ASP A 466 -6.95 16.09 2.22
N MET A 467 -6.49 16.94 1.29
CA MET A 467 -7.30 17.61 0.25
C MET A 467 -8.38 18.57 0.76
N GLN A 468 -8.35 18.96 2.04
CA GLN A 468 -9.28 19.92 2.63
C GLN A 468 -8.63 21.30 2.71
N PHE A 469 -8.77 22.10 1.64
CA PHE A 469 -8.18 23.44 1.56
C PHE A 469 -9.12 24.50 2.12
N ASP A 470 -8.56 25.59 2.64
CA ASP A 470 -9.34 26.68 3.23
C ASP A 470 -10.02 27.54 2.16
N SER A 471 -11.20 28.05 2.48
CA SER A 471 -11.92 28.98 1.64
C SER A 471 -11.29 30.38 1.66
N VAL A 472 -11.13 30.94 0.47
CA VAL A 472 -10.76 32.35 0.30
C VAL A 472 -11.94 33.18 -0.23
N GLY A 473 -13.19 32.68 -0.09
CA GLY A 473 -14.40 33.36 -0.56
C GLY A 473 -14.58 33.36 -2.09
N SER A 474 -13.85 32.54 -2.82
CA SER A 474 -13.95 32.41 -4.28
C SER A 474 -14.95 31.31 -4.68
N LYS A 475 -15.52 31.42 -5.88
CA LYS A 475 -16.33 30.36 -6.52
C LYS A 475 -15.47 29.27 -7.18
N ASN A 476 -14.17 29.47 -7.27
CA ASN A 476 -13.21 28.54 -7.86
C ASN A 476 -12.45 27.82 -6.76
N GLY A 477 -12.15 26.54 -6.94
CA GLY A 477 -11.29 25.77 -6.05
C GLY A 477 -9.82 26.24 -6.08
N ALA A 478 -9.03 25.83 -5.10
CA ALA A 478 -7.64 26.28 -4.94
C ALA A 478 -6.77 26.04 -6.18
N LEU A 479 -6.90 24.88 -6.86
CA LEU A 479 -6.12 24.58 -8.07
C LEU A 479 -6.53 25.45 -9.27
N GLU A 480 -7.81 25.76 -9.44
CA GLU A 480 -8.28 26.66 -10.49
C GLU A 480 -7.79 28.09 -10.27
N ARG A 481 -7.71 28.54 -9.02
CA ARG A 481 -7.16 29.87 -8.65
C ARG A 481 -5.66 29.91 -8.95
N ALA A 482 -4.93 28.84 -8.59
CA ALA A 482 -3.51 28.73 -8.88
C ALA A 482 -3.21 28.82 -10.37
N GLU A 483 -3.94 28.08 -11.21
CA GLU A 483 -3.77 28.12 -12.67
C GLU A 483 -3.90 29.54 -13.22
N LYS A 484 -4.93 30.29 -12.77
CA LYS A 484 -5.09 31.69 -13.16
C LYS A 484 -3.92 32.56 -12.70
N SER A 485 -3.43 32.36 -11.48
CA SER A 485 -2.32 33.13 -10.92
C SER A 485 -1.02 32.90 -11.68
N PHE A 486 -0.70 31.64 -12.01
CA PHE A 486 0.46 31.30 -12.84
C PHE A 486 0.37 31.94 -14.22
N LYS A 487 -0.78 31.81 -14.90
CA LYS A 487 -1.02 32.40 -16.22
C LYS A 487 -0.89 33.93 -16.21
N ASN A 488 -1.44 34.59 -15.19
CA ASN A 488 -1.40 36.05 -15.07
C ASN A 488 0.05 36.56 -14.89
N LYS A 489 0.92 35.78 -14.32
CA LYS A 489 2.35 36.10 -14.12
C LYS A 489 3.25 35.58 -15.24
N GLY A 490 2.68 35.00 -16.31
CA GLY A 490 3.42 34.50 -17.47
C GLY A 490 4.13 33.18 -17.26
N TYR A 491 3.78 32.43 -16.21
CA TYR A 491 4.32 31.11 -15.92
C TYR A 491 3.34 30.00 -16.32
N SER A 492 3.87 28.86 -16.71
CA SER A 492 3.09 27.64 -16.94
C SER A 492 2.77 26.99 -15.59
N MET A 493 1.51 26.57 -15.40
CA MET A 493 1.13 25.79 -14.20
C MET A 493 1.84 24.44 -14.22
N PRO A 494 2.55 24.03 -13.16
CA PRO A 494 3.10 22.70 -13.03
C PRO A 494 2.02 21.62 -13.00
N GLU A 495 2.36 20.38 -13.39
CA GLU A 495 1.54 19.20 -13.07
C GLU A 495 1.38 19.09 -11.54
N VAL A 496 0.15 18.88 -11.07
CA VAL A 496 -0.14 18.76 -9.63
C VAL A 496 -0.48 17.32 -9.28
N ILE A 497 0.24 16.76 -8.32
CA ILE A 497 -0.07 15.45 -7.74
C ILE A 497 -0.60 15.67 -6.32
N CYS A 498 -1.91 15.58 -6.16
CA CYS A 498 -2.57 15.60 -4.85
C CYS A 498 -2.50 14.18 -4.25
N TRP A 499 -1.72 14.03 -3.19
CA TRP A 499 -1.53 12.74 -2.52
C TRP A 499 -2.30 12.73 -1.20
N ASN A 500 -3.44 12.05 -1.21
CA ASN A 500 -4.30 11.94 -0.05
C ASN A 500 -3.72 11.02 1.03
N LEU A 501 -3.59 11.54 2.24
CA LEU A 501 -3.05 10.85 3.40
C LEU A 501 -4.10 10.56 4.49
N ARG A 502 -5.33 11.04 4.33
CA ARG A 502 -6.46 10.78 5.24
C ARG A 502 -7.50 9.84 4.64
N SER A 503 -8.27 9.21 5.53
CA SER A 503 -9.30 8.24 5.15
C SER A 503 -10.73 8.78 5.22
N ASP A 504 -10.95 9.86 5.94
CA ASP A 504 -12.27 10.40 6.30
C ASP A 504 -12.63 11.67 5.50
N ILE A 505 -12.15 11.78 4.27
CA ILE A 505 -12.46 12.90 3.38
C ILE A 505 -13.77 12.67 2.65
N SER A 506 -14.61 13.71 2.59
CA SER A 506 -15.88 13.72 1.85
C SER A 506 -15.70 14.21 0.41
N THR A 507 -14.73 15.08 0.17
CA THR A 507 -14.48 15.77 -1.11
C THR A 507 -13.03 15.67 -1.54
N VAL A 508 -12.75 16.02 -2.78
CA VAL A 508 -11.40 16.00 -3.37
C VAL A 508 -11.08 17.34 -4.04
N ALA A 509 -9.79 17.57 -4.28
CA ALA A 509 -9.26 18.82 -4.81
C ALA A 509 -9.64 19.11 -6.27
N SER A 510 -10.07 18.10 -7.03
CA SER A 510 -10.24 18.18 -8.48
C SER A 510 -11.30 17.18 -8.97
N GLY A 511 -11.93 17.47 -10.10
CA GLY A 511 -12.87 16.54 -10.75
C GLY A 511 -12.19 15.36 -11.45
N ASP A 512 -13.01 14.41 -11.92
CA ASP A 512 -12.56 13.12 -12.50
C ASP A 512 -11.60 13.31 -13.69
N HIS A 513 -11.83 14.31 -14.51
CA HIS A 513 -11.14 14.56 -15.78
C HIS A 513 -10.36 15.87 -15.84
N THR A 514 -10.08 16.53 -14.71
CA THR A 514 -9.34 17.79 -14.67
C THR A 514 -7.92 17.60 -15.24
N PRO A 515 -7.55 18.30 -16.32
CA PRO A 515 -6.24 18.15 -16.95
C PRO A 515 -5.10 18.61 -16.03
N GLY A 516 -3.94 17.96 -16.13
CA GLY A 516 -2.73 18.34 -15.39
C GLY A 516 -2.79 18.03 -13.88
N VAL A 517 -3.85 17.37 -13.41
CA VAL A 517 -4.00 16.97 -12.01
C VAL A 517 -4.03 15.45 -11.89
N SER A 518 -3.24 14.92 -10.96
CA SER A 518 -3.28 13.53 -10.53
C SER A 518 -3.72 13.44 -9.09
N MET A 519 -4.58 12.48 -8.78
CA MET A 519 -4.98 12.19 -7.41
C MET A 519 -4.65 10.74 -7.05
N ILE A 520 -3.97 10.55 -5.95
CA ILE A 520 -3.54 9.24 -5.43
C ILE A 520 -3.75 9.17 -3.93
N SER A 521 -3.75 7.97 -3.36
CA SER A 521 -3.88 7.80 -1.91
C SER A 521 -3.04 6.64 -1.39
N GLY A 522 -2.67 6.70 -0.10
CA GLY A 522 -1.94 5.65 0.61
C GLY A 522 -0.58 6.09 1.12
N PHE A 523 0.12 5.20 1.84
CA PHE A 523 1.37 5.50 2.55
C PHE A 523 2.62 4.91 1.89
N SER A 524 2.44 4.19 0.76
CA SER A 524 3.52 3.46 0.11
C SER A 524 4.24 4.33 -0.92
N GLN A 525 5.56 4.43 -0.80
CA GLN A 525 6.39 5.05 -1.84
C GLN A 525 6.29 4.31 -3.20
N ASP A 526 5.82 3.05 -3.24
CA ASP A 526 5.65 2.33 -4.51
C ASP A 526 4.57 2.94 -5.41
N ILE A 527 3.66 3.76 -4.83
CA ILE A 527 2.67 4.54 -5.59
C ILE A 527 3.37 5.52 -6.55
N LEU A 528 4.57 5.99 -6.22
CA LEU A 528 5.39 6.81 -7.11
C LEU A 528 5.68 6.13 -8.46
N LYS A 529 5.64 4.80 -8.54
CA LYS A 529 5.78 4.08 -9.82
C LYS A 529 4.72 4.48 -10.83
N VAL A 530 3.48 4.69 -10.37
CA VAL A 530 2.39 5.14 -11.21
C VAL A 530 2.70 6.54 -11.72
N ILE A 531 3.06 7.45 -10.81
CA ILE A 531 3.35 8.86 -11.10
C ILE A 531 4.54 9.04 -12.05
N LEU A 532 5.56 8.20 -11.95
CA LEU A 532 6.79 8.37 -12.73
C LEU A 532 6.79 7.67 -14.10
N ARG A 533 5.74 6.89 -14.42
CA ARG A 533 5.59 6.23 -15.74
C ARG A 533 5.24 7.20 -16.88
N GLY A 534 4.79 8.41 -16.60
CA GLY A 534 4.61 9.45 -17.60
C GLY A 534 3.26 10.15 -17.57
N GLY A 535 3.24 11.36 -18.15
CA GLY A 535 2.19 12.36 -18.30
C GLY A 535 0.77 11.99 -17.89
N PHE A 536 0.29 12.67 -16.86
CA PHE A 536 -1.05 12.39 -16.31
C PHE A 536 -2.05 13.38 -16.87
N PRO A 537 -2.88 12.94 -17.81
CA PRO A 537 -3.89 13.85 -18.36
C PRO A 537 -5.01 14.16 -17.36
N SER A 538 -5.34 13.24 -16.41
CA SER A 538 -6.40 13.46 -15.41
C SER A 538 -6.36 12.46 -14.25
N PRO A 539 -7.12 12.70 -13.14
CA PRO A 539 -7.26 11.73 -12.04
C PRO A 539 -7.75 10.36 -12.49
N TYR A 540 -8.73 10.30 -13.38
CA TYR A 540 -9.26 9.03 -13.90
C TYR A 540 -8.19 8.24 -14.67
N GLN A 541 -7.43 8.90 -15.52
CA GLN A 541 -6.35 8.23 -16.26
C GLN A 541 -5.20 7.79 -15.35
N THR A 542 -4.93 8.53 -14.27
CA THR A 542 -3.99 8.10 -13.23
C THR A 542 -4.43 6.77 -12.60
N MET A 543 -5.69 6.62 -12.27
CA MET A 543 -6.26 5.37 -11.75
C MET A 543 -6.12 4.23 -12.77
N ILE A 544 -6.50 4.45 -14.02
CA ILE A 544 -6.37 3.45 -15.07
C ILE A 544 -4.92 3.01 -15.23
N SER A 545 -3.97 3.93 -15.33
CA SER A 545 -2.54 3.62 -15.44
C SER A 545 -2.01 2.78 -14.28
N ALA A 546 -2.57 2.93 -13.08
CA ALA A 546 -2.17 2.15 -11.91
C ALA A 546 -2.52 0.65 -12.04
N ILE A 547 -3.61 0.34 -12.74
CA ILE A 547 -4.15 -1.03 -12.86
C ILE A 547 -3.98 -1.65 -14.24
N GLU A 548 -3.44 -0.90 -15.22
CA GLU A 548 -3.04 -1.42 -16.53
C GLU A 548 -1.68 -2.14 -16.51
N ASP A 549 -1.02 -2.24 -15.34
CA ASP A 549 0.18 -3.06 -15.21
C ASP A 549 -0.17 -4.52 -15.57
N PRO A 550 0.58 -5.17 -16.49
CA PRO A 550 0.30 -6.53 -16.97
C PRO A 550 0.12 -7.57 -15.85
N ARG A 551 0.63 -7.28 -14.66
CA ARG A 551 0.43 -8.15 -13.49
C ARG A 551 -1.03 -8.33 -13.08
N TYR A 552 -1.91 -7.36 -13.42
CA TYR A 552 -3.35 -7.42 -13.14
C TYR A 552 -4.18 -8.06 -14.26
N ASP A 553 -3.58 -8.46 -15.37
CA ASP A 553 -4.30 -9.04 -16.51
C ASP A 553 -4.90 -10.41 -16.20
N CYS A 554 -4.36 -11.10 -15.20
CA CYS A 554 -4.91 -12.37 -14.72
C CYS A 554 -6.36 -12.28 -14.23
N PHE A 555 -6.86 -11.08 -13.90
CA PHE A 555 -8.25 -10.87 -13.50
C PHE A 555 -9.22 -10.81 -14.67
N ASN A 556 -8.74 -10.54 -15.89
CA ASN A 556 -9.56 -10.45 -17.09
C ASN A 556 -10.31 -11.78 -17.35
N SER A 557 -9.61 -12.92 -17.29
CA SER A 557 -10.21 -14.25 -17.47
C SER A 557 -11.17 -14.61 -16.34
N ILE A 558 -10.87 -14.23 -15.10
CA ILE A 558 -11.71 -14.53 -13.94
C ILE A 558 -13.09 -13.90 -14.07
N ILE A 559 -13.17 -12.63 -14.46
CA ILE A 559 -14.44 -11.93 -14.66
C ILE A 559 -15.19 -12.51 -15.86
N LYS A 560 -14.52 -12.70 -17.01
CA LYS A 560 -15.12 -13.27 -18.22
C LYS A 560 -15.76 -14.65 -17.97
N GLU A 561 -15.14 -15.50 -17.16
CA GLU A 561 -15.66 -16.83 -16.84
C GLU A 561 -16.70 -16.84 -15.71
N SER A 562 -16.97 -15.70 -15.08
CA SER A 562 -17.89 -15.58 -13.94
C SER A 562 -19.17 -14.81 -14.29
N GLN A 563 -19.20 -14.19 -15.46
CA GLN A 563 -20.39 -13.64 -16.13
C GLN A 563 -21.08 -14.73 -16.95
#